data_42d2defde0f5afb43f6c3a8100f2f077
#
_entry.id   42d2defde0f5afb43f6c3a8100f2f077
#
_cell.length_a   1.000
_cell.length_b   1.000
_cell.length_c   1.000
_cell.angle_alpha   90.00
_cell.angle_beta   90.00
_cell.angle_gamma   90.00
#
_symmetry.space_group_name_H-M   'P 1'
#
loop_
_entity.id
_entity.type
_entity.pdbx_description
1 polymer ?
#
loop_
_entity_poly.entity_id
_entity_poly.type
_entity_poly.pdbx_seq_one_letter_code
_entity_poly.pdbx_strand_id
1 'polypeptide(L)' 'SAASDVYKRQIVLNAANEAAVAAFLDRKISFLGIGRACREALSGLVLPAPKSLSDIYAADREARSFVDSLICSGRIS' A
#
# COMPACT_ATOMS: atom_id res chain seq x y z
N SER A 1 2.72 -8.11 -18.42
CA SER A 1 4.02 -8.76 -18.49
C SER A 1 4.65 -8.86 -17.12
N ALA A 2 5.67 -9.68 -17.00
CA ALA A 2 6.37 -9.86 -15.73
C ALA A 2 7.01 -8.55 -15.25
N ALA A 3 7.55 -7.75 -16.17
CA ALA A 3 8.15 -6.46 -15.83
C ALA A 3 7.11 -5.49 -15.27
N SER A 4 5.93 -5.45 -15.88
CA SER A 4 4.83 -4.59 -15.41
C SER A 4 4.35 -5.00 -14.02
N ASP A 5 4.29 -6.30 -13.75
CA ASP A 5 3.87 -6.82 -12.45
C ASP A 5 4.87 -6.46 -11.36
N VAL A 6 6.17 -6.56 -11.64
CA VAL A 6 7.21 -6.18 -10.70
C VAL A 6 7.12 -4.69 -10.39
N TYR A 7 6.93 -3.87 -11.41
CA TYR A 7 6.81 -2.42 -11.27
C TYR A 7 5.60 -2.06 -10.39
N LYS A 8 4.46 -2.70 -10.68
CA LYS A 8 3.24 -2.46 -9.94
C LYS A 8 3.41 -2.82 -8.46
N ARG A 9 4.01 -3.97 -8.18
CA ARG A 9 4.24 -4.40 -6.81
C ARG A 9 5.13 -3.43 -6.05
N GLN A 10 6.16 -2.89 -6.71
CA GLN A 10 7.04 -1.91 -6.08
C GLN A 10 6.31 -0.62 -5.73
N ILE A 11 5.44 -0.15 -6.63
CA ILE A 11 4.65 1.06 -6.38
C ILE A 11 3.75 0.85 -5.16
N VAL A 12 3.03 -0.27 -5.14
CA VAL A 12 2.12 -0.59 -4.03
C VAL A 12 2.89 -0.75 -2.73
N LEU A 13 3.98 -1.49 -2.75
CA LEU A 13 4.79 -1.73 -1.55
C LEU A 13 5.35 -0.42 -1.00
N ASN A 14 5.90 0.43 -1.86
CA ASN A 14 6.47 1.69 -1.43
C ASN A 14 5.41 2.59 -0.80
N ALA A 15 4.27 2.73 -1.45
CA ALA A 15 3.19 3.57 -0.95
C ALA A 15 2.60 3.03 0.34
N ALA A 16 2.37 1.72 0.40
CA ALA A 16 1.83 1.09 1.60
C ALA A 16 2.79 1.22 2.77
N ASN A 17 4.09 1.04 2.52
CA ASN A 17 5.10 1.16 3.55
C ASN A 17 5.14 2.58 4.11
N GLU A 18 5.11 3.60 3.26
CA GLU A 18 5.12 4.99 3.71
C GLU A 18 3.87 5.32 4.54
N ALA A 19 2.70 4.88 4.06
CA ALA A 19 1.45 5.11 4.80
C ALA A 19 1.46 4.42 6.16
N ALA A 20 1.95 3.18 6.19
CA ALA A 20 2.01 2.41 7.43
C ALA A 20 3.03 2.97 8.41
N VAL A 21 4.19 3.43 7.93
CA VAL A 21 5.19 4.05 8.79
C VAL A 21 4.64 5.35 9.37
N ALA A 22 3.95 6.15 8.58
CA ALA A 22 3.32 7.36 9.09
C ALA A 22 2.31 7.05 10.20
N ALA A 23 1.51 6.00 10.01
CA ALA A 23 0.56 5.57 11.03
C ALA A 23 1.25 5.06 12.29
N PHE A 24 2.37 4.35 12.13
CA PHE A 24 3.16 3.89 13.25
C PHE A 24 3.72 5.07 14.06
N LEU A 25 4.28 6.06 13.39
CA LEU A 25 4.81 7.24 14.04
C LEU A 25 3.70 8.04 14.74
N ASP A 26 2.48 7.95 14.23
CA ASP A 26 1.29 8.58 14.80
C ASP A 26 0.64 7.71 15.88
N ARG A 27 1.25 6.59 16.22
CA ARG A 27 0.82 5.64 17.24
C ARG A 27 -0.52 4.99 16.95
N LYS A 28 -0.87 4.87 15.68
CA LYS A 28 -2.12 4.22 15.28
C LYS A 28 -1.98 2.72 15.13
N ILE A 29 -0.76 2.25 14.81
CA ILE A 29 -0.47 0.83 14.64
C ILE A 29 0.87 0.50 15.31
N SER A 30 1.10 -0.79 15.57
CA SER A 30 2.35 -1.27 16.11
C SER A 30 3.40 -1.41 15.01
N PHE A 31 4.64 -1.64 15.40
CA PHE A 31 5.72 -1.86 14.44
C PHE A 31 5.41 -3.06 13.54
N LEU A 32 4.89 -4.15 14.11
CA LEU A 32 4.50 -5.33 13.34
C LEU A 32 3.37 -5.04 12.38
N GLY A 33 2.53 -4.05 12.68
CA GLY A 33 1.44 -3.62 11.83
C GLY A 33 1.92 -3.09 10.49
N ILE A 34 3.13 -2.52 10.42
CA ILE A 34 3.70 -2.01 9.18
C ILE A 34 3.82 -3.14 8.15
N GLY A 35 4.44 -4.26 8.55
CA GLY A 35 4.60 -5.41 7.65
C GLY A 35 3.26 -6.01 7.24
N ARG A 36 2.31 -6.06 8.18
CA ARG A 36 0.98 -6.59 7.90
C ARG A 36 0.24 -5.72 6.90
N ALA A 37 0.33 -4.40 7.04
CA ALA A 37 -0.30 -3.47 6.10
C ALA A 37 0.27 -3.65 4.69
N CYS A 38 1.58 -3.76 4.57
CA CYS A 38 2.23 -3.97 3.28
C CYS A 38 1.78 -5.28 2.64
N ARG A 39 1.72 -6.36 3.43
CA ARG A 39 1.30 -7.67 2.93
C ARG A 39 -0.16 -7.64 2.46
N GLU A 40 -1.03 -7.01 3.24
CA GLU A 40 -2.43 -6.89 2.89
C GLU A 40 -2.61 -6.07 1.60
N ALA A 41 -1.85 -4.98 1.45
CA ALA A 41 -1.93 -4.16 0.25
C ALA A 41 -1.48 -4.94 -0.98
N LEU A 42 -0.40 -5.71 -0.87
CA LEU A 42 0.11 -6.50 -1.99
C LEU A 42 -0.85 -7.60 -2.41
N SER A 43 -1.57 -8.20 -1.47
CA SER A 43 -2.48 -9.30 -1.77
C SER A 43 -3.91 -8.85 -2.04
N GLY A 44 -4.33 -7.74 -1.46
CA GLY A 44 -5.73 -7.28 -1.53
C GLY A 44 -6.02 -6.28 -2.63
N LEU A 45 -5.02 -5.54 -3.10
CA LEU A 45 -5.22 -4.57 -4.16
C LEU A 45 -5.11 -5.22 -5.52
N VAL A 46 -6.13 -5.00 -6.35
CA VAL A 46 -6.13 -5.45 -7.74
C VAL A 46 -6.09 -4.19 -8.61
N LEU A 47 -4.94 -3.93 -9.21
CA LEU A 47 -4.73 -2.74 -10.02
C LEU A 47 -4.22 -3.15 -11.40
N PRO A 48 -4.60 -2.40 -12.45
CA PRO A 48 -4.04 -2.64 -13.77
C PRO A 48 -2.57 -2.26 -13.80
N ALA A 49 -1.82 -2.85 -14.73
CA ALA A 49 -0.43 -2.47 -14.93
C ALA A 49 -0.36 -1.01 -15.37
N PRO A 50 0.54 -0.20 -14.77
CA PRO A 50 0.63 1.21 -15.13
C PRO A 50 1.17 1.38 -16.56
N LYS A 51 0.52 2.27 -17.31
CA LYS A 51 0.90 2.57 -18.69
C LYS A 51 1.35 4.01 -18.85
N SER A 52 1.12 4.82 -17.84
CA SER A 52 1.44 6.25 -17.89
C SER A 52 1.82 6.72 -16.50
N LEU A 53 2.34 7.93 -16.42
CA LEU A 53 2.67 8.56 -15.14
C LEU A 53 1.43 8.73 -14.27
N SER A 54 0.29 9.07 -14.89
CA SER A 54 -0.99 9.17 -14.18
C SER A 54 -1.37 7.86 -13.52
N ASP A 55 -1.13 6.74 -14.19
CA ASP A 55 -1.44 5.43 -13.64
C ASP A 55 -0.57 5.11 -12.44
N ILE A 56 0.70 5.54 -12.48
CA ILE A 56 1.62 5.36 -11.36
C ILE A 56 1.15 6.14 -10.14
N TYR A 57 0.76 7.40 -10.33
CA TYR A 57 0.22 8.21 -9.23
C TYR A 57 -1.10 7.64 -8.70
N ALA A 58 -1.94 7.11 -9.59
CA ALA A 58 -3.20 6.50 -9.17
C ALA A 58 -2.95 5.25 -8.32
N ALA A 59 -2.00 4.41 -8.72
CA ALA A 59 -1.65 3.21 -7.97
C ALA A 59 -1.10 3.57 -6.58
N ASP A 60 -0.25 4.57 -6.50
CA ASP A 60 0.28 5.06 -5.23
C ASP A 60 -0.85 5.51 -4.31
N ARG A 61 -1.76 6.31 -4.82
CA ARG A 61 -2.89 6.83 -4.05
C ARG A 61 -3.80 5.71 -3.56
N GLU A 62 -4.08 4.74 -4.43
CA GLU A 62 -4.93 3.61 -4.08
C GLU A 62 -4.32 2.76 -2.97
N ALA A 63 -3.00 2.56 -3.03
CA ALA A 63 -2.32 1.79 -1.99
C ALA A 63 -2.38 2.52 -0.65
N ARG A 64 -2.19 3.83 -0.63
CA ARG A 64 -2.27 4.62 0.60
C ARG A 64 -3.68 4.59 1.18
N SER A 65 -4.70 4.74 0.32
CA SER A 65 -6.10 4.68 0.75
C SER A 65 -6.44 3.30 1.32
N PHE A 66 -5.91 2.25 0.70
CA PHE A 66 -6.14 0.89 1.16
C PHE A 66 -5.61 0.69 2.58
N VAL A 67 -4.38 1.16 2.83
CA VAL A 67 -3.77 1.06 4.16
C VAL A 67 -4.58 1.87 5.18
N ASP A 68 -4.97 3.09 4.82
CA ASP A 68 -5.80 3.92 5.70
C ASP A 68 -7.10 3.22 6.07
N SER A 69 -7.74 2.55 5.10
CA SER A 69 -8.96 1.79 5.35
C SER A 69 -8.74 0.64 6.31
N LEU A 70 -7.61 -0.06 6.19
CA LEU A 70 -7.27 -1.17 7.10
C LEU A 70 -7.11 -0.66 8.53
N ILE A 71 -6.50 0.49 8.69
CA ILE A 71 -6.25 1.08 9.99
C ILE A 71 -7.55 1.61 10.59
N CYS A 72 -8.34 2.33 9.81
CA CYS A 72 -9.61 2.90 10.26
C CYS A 72 -10.63 1.83 10.64
N SER A 73 -10.62 0.69 9.97
CA SER A 73 -11.53 -0.40 10.26
C SER A 73 -11.07 -1.28 11.42
N GLY A 74 -9.86 -1.05 11.94
CA GLY A 74 -9.30 -1.84 13.03
C GLY A 74 -8.73 -3.19 12.60
N ARG A 75 -8.61 -3.45 11.31
CA ARG A 75 -8.05 -4.71 10.81
C ARG A 75 -6.56 -4.81 11.08
N ILE A 76 -5.89 -3.67 11.18
CA ILE A 76 -4.49 -3.56 11.54
C ILE A 76 -4.36 -2.56 12.68
N SER A 77 -3.61 -2.95 13.68
CA SER A 77 -3.39 -2.11 14.85
C SER A 77 -1.94 -2.20 15.33
#